data_d3b874d793b53443ea76a5144d7aaf0f
#
_entry.id   d3b874d793b53443ea76a5144d7aaf0f
#
_cell.length_a   1.000
_cell.length_b   1.000
_cell.length_c   1.000
_cell.angle_alpha   90.00
_cell.angle_beta   90.00
_cell.angle_gamma   90.00
#
_symmetry.space_group_name_H-M   'P 1'
#
loop_
_entity.id
_entity.type
_entity.pdbx_description
1 polymer ?
#
loop_
_entity_poly.entity_id
_entity_poly.type
_entity_poly.pdbx_seq_one_letter_code
_entity_poly.pdbx_strand_id
1 'polypeptide(L)'
;MLFGNKEYCPFCGKGIGFLKCRTKDGYAVCSACFSSLEIEKSLFCQQSLDTIAGLRKERQENRDTFRKFTVTTEVKAGIYIMRMDSYKKLWYVARKAKLENPVIFRFDELCKFELLQDGDSVCGGGIGLSLVGGALFGGAGAVAGAVVGGKKTKKILNSLDIVITTNRPFRTGLRINLLPCGSCKSDSMIYKVCMKEAADAMQFLNAVCEACKKSAPANVPTQDVADILLKYKNLLDSGVLTEEEFNAKKRELLRG
;
A
#
# COMPACT_ATOMS: atom_id res chain seq x y z
N MET A 1 -49.41 -16.10 -8.09
CA MET A 1 -48.38 -16.34 -7.07
C MET A 1 -47.10 -16.72 -7.80
N LEU A 2 -46.17 -15.77 -7.92
CA LEU A 2 -44.87 -16.03 -8.55
C LEU A 2 -43.96 -16.67 -7.49
N PHE A 3 -43.91 -17.99 -7.45
CA PHE A 3 -42.83 -18.70 -6.74
C PHE A 3 -41.53 -18.47 -7.50
N GLY A 4 -40.81 -17.40 -7.18
CA GLY A 4 -39.47 -17.21 -7.70
C GLY A 4 -38.59 -18.39 -7.29
N ASN A 5 -37.91 -19.03 -8.25
CA ASN A 5 -36.99 -20.12 -7.99
C ASN A 5 -35.99 -19.69 -6.90
N LYS A 6 -35.99 -20.43 -5.80
CA LYS A 6 -35.10 -20.16 -4.67
C LYS A 6 -33.66 -20.42 -5.10
N GLU A 7 -32.87 -19.36 -5.23
CA GLU A 7 -31.45 -19.50 -5.58
C GLU A 7 -30.64 -19.93 -4.33
N TYR A 8 -29.66 -20.77 -4.53
CA TYR A 8 -28.76 -21.26 -3.48
C TYR A 8 -27.33 -20.82 -3.76
N CYS A 9 -26.60 -20.45 -2.71
CA CYS A 9 -25.20 -20.04 -2.82
C CYS A 9 -24.33 -21.27 -3.16
N PRO A 10 -23.55 -21.23 -4.25
CA PRO A 10 -22.70 -22.37 -4.66
C PRO A 10 -21.59 -22.67 -3.65
N PHE A 11 -21.26 -21.73 -2.77
CA PHE A 11 -20.17 -21.90 -1.81
C PHE A 11 -20.61 -22.40 -0.43
N CYS A 12 -21.81 -22.09 0.03
CA CYS A 12 -22.26 -22.48 1.37
C CYS A 12 -23.60 -23.23 1.39
N GLY A 13 -24.22 -23.43 0.22
CA GLY A 13 -25.50 -24.14 0.09
C GLY A 13 -26.71 -23.41 0.68
N LYS A 14 -26.56 -22.24 1.30
CA LYS A 14 -27.66 -21.48 1.91
C LYS A 14 -28.50 -20.81 0.84
N GLY A 15 -29.81 -20.75 1.07
CA GLY A 15 -30.74 -19.98 0.26
C GLY A 15 -30.32 -18.50 0.22
N ILE A 16 -30.37 -17.91 -0.98
CA ILE A 16 -29.94 -16.52 -1.19
C ILE A 16 -31.17 -15.62 -1.07
N GLY A 17 -31.07 -14.63 -0.17
CA GLY A 17 -32.06 -13.58 -0.03
C GLY A 17 -31.87 -12.44 -1.04
N PHE A 18 -32.42 -11.28 -0.70
CA PHE A 18 -32.37 -10.09 -1.53
C PHE A 18 -30.95 -9.57 -1.78
N LEU A 19 -30.07 -9.63 -0.77
CA LEU A 19 -28.68 -9.18 -0.86
C LEU A 19 -27.80 -10.28 -1.44
N LYS A 20 -27.45 -10.14 -2.71
CA LYS A 20 -26.59 -11.06 -3.45
C LYS A 20 -25.66 -10.32 -4.40
N CYS A 21 -24.53 -10.95 -4.73
CA CYS A 21 -23.64 -10.54 -5.81
C CYS A 21 -23.69 -11.62 -6.91
N ARG A 22 -23.64 -11.19 -8.17
CA ARG A 22 -23.57 -12.12 -9.30
C ARG A 22 -22.17 -12.12 -9.91
N THR A 23 -21.66 -13.28 -10.23
CA THR A 23 -20.44 -13.48 -11.01
C THR A 23 -20.68 -13.14 -12.48
N LYS A 24 -19.61 -13.00 -13.27
CA LYS A 24 -19.68 -12.74 -14.71
C LYS A 24 -20.52 -13.78 -15.46
N ASP A 25 -20.44 -15.02 -15.05
CA ASP A 25 -21.16 -16.19 -15.60
C ASP A 25 -22.55 -16.42 -14.96
N GLY A 26 -23.06 -15.43 -14.21
CA GLY A 26 -24.44 -15.36 -13.75
C GLY A 26 -24.76 -16.04 -12.43
N TYR A 27 -23.82 -16.72 -11.79
CA TYR A 27 -24.04 -17.38 -10.50
C TYR A 27 -24.26 -16.36 -9.35
N ALA A 28 -25.29 -16.59 -8.58
CA ALA A 28 -25.56 -15.77 -7.40
C ALA A 28 -24.75 -16.26 -6.19
N VAL A 29 -24.12 -15.34 -5.49
CA VAL A 29 -23.35 -15.60 -4.26
C VAL A 29 -23.96 -14.77 -3.12
N CYS A 30 -24.15 -15.39 -1.96
CA CYS A 30 -24.71 -14.69 -0.79
C CYS A 30 -23.75 -13.65 -0.24
N SER A 31 -24.30 -12.63 0.43
CA SER A 31 -23.50 -11.51 0.98
C SER A 31 -22.39 -11.96 1.93
N ALA A 32 -22.63 -12.97 2.76
CA ALA A 32 -21.61 -13.50 3.69
C ALA A 32 -20.42 -14.11 2.96
N CYS A 33 -20.65 -14.93 1.92
CA CYS A 33 -19.58 -15.51 1.12
C CYS A 33 -18.84 -14.44 0.31
N PHE A 34 -19.54 -13.45 -0.24
CA PHE A 34 -18.92 -12.31 -0.92
C PHE A 34 -18.04 -11.49 0.04
N SER A 35 -18.59 -11.08 1.19
CA SER A 35 -17.86 -10.25 2.15
C SER A 35 -16.59 -10.92 2.70
N SER A 36 -16.58 -12.26 2.77
CA SER A 36 -15.40 -13.02 3.23
C SER A 36 -14.22 -12.97 2.27
N LEU A 37 -14.43 -12.55 1.01
CA LEU A 37 -13.37 -12.44 0.00
C LEU A 37 -12.55 -11.15 0.15
N GLU A 38 -13.14 -10.10 0.73
CA GLU A 38 -12.53 -8.77 0.88
C GLU A 38 -12.01 -8.17 -0.43
N ILE A 39 -12.81 -8.29 -1.48
CA ILE A 39 -12.60 -7.64 -2.79
C ILE A 39 -13.75 -6.70 -3.09
N GLU A 40 -13.53 -5.74 -3.97
CA GLU A 40 -14.55 -4.82 -4.43
C GLU A 40 -15.63 -5.53 -5.24
N LYS A 41 -16.88 -5.08 -5.09
CA LYS A 41 -18.04 -5.65 -5.80
C LYS A 41 -17.89 -5.54 -7.31
N SER A 42 -17.34 -4.45 -7.82
CA SER A 42 -17.06 -4.22 -9.23
C SER A 42 -16.13 -5.30 -9.80
N LEU A 43 -15.03 -5.59 -9.09
CA LEU A 43 -14.10 -6.64 -9.47
C LEU A 43 -14.73 -8.04 -9.38
N PHE A 44 -15.53 -8.29 -8.32
CA PHE A 44 -16.23 -9.56 -8.16
C PHE A 44 -17.15 -9.87 -9.35
N CYS A 45 -17.98 -8.91 -9.76
CA CYS A 45 -18.94 -9.09 -10.85
C CYS A 45 -18.30 -9.34 -12.22
N GLN A 46 -17.01 -9.06 -12.37
CA GLN A 46 -16.24 -9.32 -13.58
C GLN A 46 -15.57 -10.71 -13.62
N GLN A 47 -15.66 -11.47 -12.53
CA GLN A 47 -15.00 -12.78 -12.41
C GLN A 47 -15.98 -13.93 -12.60
N SER A 48 -15.45 -15.06 -13.11
CA SER A 48 -16.16 -16.33 -13.18
C SER A 48 -16.30 -16.98 -11.79
N LEU A 49 -17.21 -17.93 -11.66
CA LEU A 49 -17.37 -18.71 -10.43
C LEU A 49 -16.07 -19.43 -10.03
N ASP A 50 -15.34 -19.97 -11.00
CA ASP A 50 -14.07 -20.68 -10.76
C ASP A 50 -12.99 -19.74 -10.20
N THR A 51 -12.88 -18.53 -10.76
CA THR A 51 -11.97 -17.50 -10.21
C THR A 51 -12.32 -17.18 -8.77
N ILE A 52 -13.62 -17.00 -8.48
CA ILE A 52 -14.09 -16.71 -7.12
C ILE A 52 -13.85 -17.91 -6.18
N ALA A 53 -13.98 -19.13 -6.65
CA ALA A 53 -13.63 -20.33 -5.87
C ALA A 53 -12.14 -20.35 -5.51
N GLY A 54 -11.27 -20.00 -6.45
CA GLY A 54 -9.82 -19.83 -6.22
C GLY A 54 -9.52 -18.79 -5.16
N LEU A 55 -10.13 -17.60 -5.25
CA LEU A 55 -9.99 -16.54 -4.24
C LEU A 55 -10.47 -16.97 -2.86
N ARG A 56 -11.53 -17.77 -2.80
CA ARG A 56 -12.03 -18.31 -1.53
C ARG A 56 -11.04 -19.29 -0.91
N LYS A 57 -10.43 -20.16 -1.69
CA LYS A 57 -9.36 -21.06 -1.25
C LYS A 57 -8.17 -20.27 -0.71
N GLU A 58 -7.74 -19.24 -1.44
CA GLU A 58 -6.70 -18.31 -1.01
C GLU A 58 -7.02 -17.67 0.35
N ARG A 59 -8.28 -17.23 0.58
CA ARG A 59 -8.69 -16.66 1.87
C ARG A 59 -8.68 -17.69 3.00
N GLN A 60 -8.90 -18.97 2.72
CA GLN A 60 -8.77 -20.04 3.70
C GLN A 60 -7.31 -20.28 4.06
N GLU A 61 -6.42 -20.37 3.07
CA GLU A 61 -4.98 -20.50 3.26
C GLU A 61 -4.39 -19.29 4.02
N ASN A 62 -4.89 -18.08 3.71
CA ASN A 62 -4.54 -16.87 4.45
C ASN A 62 -4.89 -16.97 5.93
N ARG A 63 -6.05 -17.55 6.28
CA ARG A 63 -6.47 -17.77 7.68
C ARG A 63 -5.51 -18.70 8.41
N ASP A 64 -5.07 -19.77 7.74
CA ASP A 64 -4.12 -20.72 8.32
C ASP A 64 -2.72 -20.10 8.48
N THR A 65 -2.33 -19.24 7.54
CA THR A 65 -1.12 -18.42 7.63
C THR A 65 -1.22 -17.43 8.78
N PHE A 66 -2.36 -16.76 8.94
CA PHE A 66 -2.58 -15.80 10.03
C PHE A 66 -2.49 -16.45 11.42
N ARG A 67 -3.02 -17.66 11.58
CA ARG A 67 -2.89 -18.43 12.84
C ARG A 67 -1.45 -18.71 13.24
N LYS A 68 -0.56 -18.79 12.26
CA LYS A 68 0.88 -19.06 12.44
C LYS A 68 1.74 -17.80 12.40
N PHE A 69 1.13 -16.63 12.25
CA PHE A 69 1.83 -15.35 12.11
C PHE A 69 2.42 -14.93 13.46
N THR A 70 3.72 -14.61 13.46
CA THR A 70 4.44 -14.15 14.66
C THR A 70 4.75 -12.66 14.49
N VAL A 71 4.17 -11.82 15.32
CA VAL A 71 4.41 -10.37 15.25
C VAL A 71 5.82 -10.05 15.75
N THR A 72 6.69 -9.59 14.86
CA THR A 72 8.03 -9.10 15.18
C THR A 72 8.12 -7.59 15.25
N THR A 73 7.28 -6.90 14.50
CA THR A 73 7.18 -5.44 14.50
C THR A 73 5.72 -5.02 14.32
N GLU A 74 5.31 -4.02 15.08
CA GLU A 74 3.99 -3.39 14.95
C GLU A 74 4.14 -1.88 14.92
N VAL A 75 3.42 -1.23 14.01
CA VAL A 75 3.26 0.24 13.98
C VAL A 75 1.80 0.61 13.84
N LYS A 76 1.46 1.80 14.33
CA LYS A 76 0.13 2.39 14.23
C LYS A 76 0.10 3.37 13.06
N ALA A 77 -1.01 3.38 12.34
CA ALA A 77 -1.28 4.30 11.25
C ALA A 77 -2.77 4.70 11.27
N GLY A 78 -3.11 5.71 12.02
CA GLY A 78 -4.49 6.13 12.26
C GLY A 78 -5.32 5.03 12.94
N ILE A 79 -6.42 4.64 12.30
CA ILE A 79 -7.28 3.53 12.76
C ILE A 79 -6.74 2.15 12.37
N TYR A 80 -5.62 2.10 11.65
CA TYR A 80 -4.98 0.87 11.20
C TYR A 80 -3.80 0.50 12.10
N ILE A 81 -3.44 -0.78 12.01
CA ILE A 81 -2.17 -1.31 12.47
C ILE A 81 -1.48 -2.00 11.31
N MET A 82 -0.16 -1.93 11.30
CA MET A 82 0.71 -2.62 10.35
C MET A 82 1.58 -3.56 11.16
N ARG A 83 1.62 -4.83 10.78
CA ARG A 83 2.41 -5.87 11.46
C ARG A 83 3.25 -6.64 10.47
N MET A 84 4.46 -7.03 10.88
CA MET A 84 5.30 -7.94 10.12
C MET A 84 5.74 -9.14 10.96
N ASP A 85 5.94 -10.26 10.26
CA ASP A 85 6.65 -11.44 10.69
C ASP A 85 7.95 -11.50 9.87
N SER A 86 9.05 -11.01 10.43
CA SER A 86 10.34 -10.94 9.74
C SER A 86 10.96 -12.32 9.48
N TYR A 87 10.59 -13.34 10.28
CA TYR A 87 11.05 -14.71 10.08
C TYR A 87 10.44 -15.35 8.84
N LYS A 88 9.11 -15.15 8.66
CA LYS A 88 8.37 -15.69 7.51
C LYS A 88 8.29 -14.75 6.32
N LYS A 89 8.83 -13.51 6.46
CA LYS A 89 8.76 -12.45 5.45
C LYS A 89 7.33 -12.13 5.03
N LEU A 90 6.48 -11.95 6.02
CA LEU A 90 5.06 -11.67 5.87
C LEU A 90 4.72 -10.34 6.54
N TRP A 91 3.74 -9.63 5.97
CA TRP A 91 3.22 -8.41 6.57
C TRP A 91 1.73 -8.25 6.27
N TYR A 92 1.05 -7.42 7.05
CA TYR A 92 -0.31 -7.02 6.78
C TYR A 92 -0.64 -5.65 7.33
N VAL A 93 -1.69 -5.05 6.77
CA VAL A 93 -2.37 -3.87 7.29
C VAL A 93 -3.81 -4.24 7.60
N ALA A 94 -4.29 -3.86 8.77
CA ALA A 94 -5.67 -4.11 9.16
C ALA A 94 -6.22 -2.96 10.01
N ARG A 95 -7.53 -2.75 9.98
CA ARG A 95 -8.18 -1.90 10.98
C ARG A 95 -8.11 -2.58 12.34
N LYS A 96 -7.80 -1.81 13.39
CA LYS A 96 -7.74 -2.33 14.78
C LYS A 96 -9.01 -3.07 15.20
N ALA A 97 -10.15 -2.62 14.70
CA ALA A 97 -11.46 -3.23 15.00
C ALA A 97 -11.75 -4.49 14.19
N LYS A 98 -10.90 -4.88 13.22
CA LYS A 98 -11.17 -6.03 12.32
C LYS A 98 -9.88 -6.83 12.08
N LEU A 99 -9.54 -7.71 13.03
CA LEU A 99 -8.31 -8.51 13.02
C LEU A 99 -8.55 -10.02 12.78
N GLU A 100 -9.75 -10.43 12.44
CA GLU A 100 -10.09 -11.86 12.40
C GLU A 100 -9.37 -12.63 11.27
N ASN A 101 -9.15 -12.01 10.12
CA ASN A 101 -8.46 -12.62 8.99
C ASN A 101 -7.93 -11.52 8.05
N PRO A 102 -6.97 -10.69 8.47
CA PRO A 102 -6.40 -9.67 7.59
C PRO A 102 -5.76 -10.31 6.37
N VAL A 103 -5.70 -9.58 5.26
CA VAL A 103 -4.95 -10.05 4.09
C VAL A 103 -3.46 -9.98 4.40
N ILE A 104 -2.81 -11.12 4.38
CA ILE A 104 -1.36 -11.23 4.61
C ILE A 104 -0.66 -11.16 3.27
N PHE A 105 0.34 -10.32 3.17
CA PHE A 105 1.22 -10.16 2.02
C PHE A 105 2.60 -10.72 2.33
N ARG A 106 3.27 -11.23 1.30
CA ARG A 106 4.71 -11.50 1.37
C ARG A 106 5.47 -10.20 1.16
N PHE A 107 6.71 -10.14 1.60
CA PHE A 107 7.55 -8.95 1.43
C PHE A 107 7.75 -8.58 -0.05
N ASP A 108 7.91 -9.59 -0.92
CA ASP A 108 8.08 -9.41 -2.36
C ASP A 108 6.81 -8.98 -3.13
N GLU A 109 5.66 -8.96 -2.46
CA GLU A 109 4.41 -8.44 -3.03
C GLU A 109 4.30 -6.90 -2.89
N LEU A 110 5.12 -6.26 -2.07
CA LEU A 110 5.14 -4.80 -1.93
C LEU A 110 5.91 -4.16 -3.10
N CYS A 111 5.22 -3.47 -3.99
CA CYS A 111 5.84 -2.81 -5.14
C CYS A 111 6.30 -1.39 -4.83
N LYS A 112 5.38 -0.57 -4.33
CA LYS A 112 5.56 0.87 -4.11
C LYS A 112 4.72 1.35 -2.94
N PHE A 113 5.17 2.41 -2.29
CA PHE A 113 4.38 3.12 -1.30
C PHE A 113 4.70 4.61 -1.33
N GLU A 114 3.69 5.43 -1.04
CA GLU A 114 3.78 6.89 -1.06
C GLU A 114 2.98 7.49 0.09
N LEU A 115 3.50 8.57 0.67
CA LEU A 115 2.76 9.45 1.55
C LEU A 115 2.23 10.62 0.73
N LEU A 116 0.93 10.79 0.70
CA LEU A 116 0.24 11.88 0.03
C LEU A 116 -0.30 12.88 1.05
N GLN A 117 -0.06 14.15 0.80
CA GLN A 117 -0.62 15.26 1.56
C GLN A 117 -1.43 16.13 0.62
N ASP A 118 -2.74 16.25 0.86
CA ASP A 118 -3.70 16.95 -0.04
C ASP A 118 -3.65 16.45 -1.49
N GLY A 119 -3.28 15.18 -1.69
CA GLY A 119 -3.12 14.55 -3.00
C GLY A 119 -1.71 14.61 -3.58
N ASP A 120 -0.85 15.48 -3.07
CA ASP A 120 0.53 15.62 -3.54
C ASP A 120 1.44 14.60 -2.86
N SER A 121 2.35 13.98 -3.61
CA SER A 121 3.35 13.05 -3.07
C SER A 121 4.42 13.80 -2.28
N VAL A 122 4.55 13.48 -1.01
CA VAL A 122 5.55 14.07 -0.09
C VAL A 122 6.77 13.18 0.04
N CYS A 123 6.55 11.88 0.07
CA CYS A 123 7.58 10.88 0.29
C CYS A 123 7.15 9.54 -0.31
N GLY A 124 8.08 8.76 -0.81
CA GLY A 124 7.76 7.45 -1.36
C GLY A 124 8.96 6.52 -1.47
N GLY A 125 8.69 5.23 -1.64
CA GLY A 125 9.69 4.19 -1.82
C GLY A 125 9.09 2.91 -2.40
N GLY A 126 9.89 1.86 -2.56
CA GLY A 126 9.46 0.57 -3.09
C GLY A 126 10.62 -0.38 -3.31
N ILE A 127 10.31 -1.60 -3.78
CA ILE A 127 11.35 -2.57 -4.16
C ILE A 127 12.14 -1.99 -5.35
N GLY A 128 13.47 -1.91 -5.19
CA GLY A 128 14.35 -1.31 -6.20
C GLY A 128 14.39 0.23 -6.19
N LEU A 129 13.55 0.91 -5.41
CA LEU A 129 13.55 2.36 -5.26
C LEU A 129 14.13 2.75 -3.91
N SER A 130 15.03 3.74 -3.90
CA SER A 130 15.44 4.38 -2.64
C SER A 130 14.29 5.21 -2.09
N LEU A 131 14.20 5.29 -0.75
CA LEU A 131 13.23 6.15 -0.11
C LEU A 131 13.57 7.62 -0.45
N VAL A 132 12.67 8.27 -1.18
CA VAL A 132 12.80 9.68 -1.59
C VAL A 132 11.95 10.52 -0.65
N GLY A 133 12.50 11.59 -0.11
CA GLY A 133 11.81 12.47 0.85
C GLY A 133 12.53 12.56 2.20
N GLY A 134 13.85 12.77 2.19
CA GLY A 134 14.75 12.77 3.35
C GLY A 134 14.35 13.65 4.55
N ALA A 135 13.42 14.58 4.37
CA ALA A 135 12.93 15.46 5.43
C ALA A 135 12.11 14.75 6.51
N LEU A 136 11.54 13.57 6.22
CA LEU A 136 10.77 12.78 7.21
C LEU A 136 11.65 11.87 8.08
N PHE A 137 12.90 11.58 7.65
CA PHE A 137 13.75 10.55 8.26
C PHE A 137 15.07 11.07 8.83
N GLY A 138 15.42 12.34 8.60
CA GLY A 138 16.66 12.96 9.08
C GLY A 138 16.41 13.91 10.23
N GLY A 139 17.12 13.69 11.34
CA GLY A 139 17.27 14.45 12.55
C GLY A 139 16.33 15.61 12.82
N ALA A 140 15.58 15.51 13.92
CA ALA A 140 14.78 16.57 14.53
C ALA A 140 13.77 17.27 13.59
N GLY A 141 12.73 16.54 13.18
CA GLY A 141 11.41 17.16 12.89
C GLY A 141 11.36 18.28 11.85
N ALA A 142 12.22 18.23 10.84
CA ALA A 142 12.08 19.13 9.71
C ALA A 142 10.91 18.65 8.81
N VAL A 143 9.69 18.82 9.30
CA VAL A 143 8.56 19.07 8.42
C VAL A 143 8.87 20.42 7.77
N ALA A 144 9.63 20.36 6.68
CA ALA A 144 9.74 21.51 5.81
C ALA A 144 8.38 21.73 5.15
N GLY A 145 7.47 22.33 5.91
CA GLY A 145 6.47 23.18 5.28
C GLY A 145 7.30 24.11 4.41
N ALA A 146 7.10 24.00 3.10
CA ALA A 146 7.78 24.84 2.13
C ALA A 146 7.73 26.30 2.60
N VAL A 147 8.85 26.78 3.13
CA VAL A 147 9.06 28.21 3.38
C VAL A 147 9.38 28.81 2.04
N VAL A 148 8.34 28.98 1.23
CA VAL A 148 8.37 29.91 0.13
C VAL A 148 7.91 31.25 0.75
N GLY A 149 8.89 32.11 1.04
CA GLY A 149 8.68 33.54 1.26
C GLY A 149 7.65 33.94 2.33
N GLY A 150 8.12 34.26 3.53
CA GLY A 150 7.58 35.23 4.46
C GLY A 150 6.06 35.32 4.61
N LYS A 151 5.51 34.57 5.48
CA LYS A 151 4.40 34.63 6.44
C LYS A 151 3.91 33.20 6.67
N LYS A 152 3.94 32.74 7.91
CA LYS A 152 3.39 31.45 8.32
C LYS A 152 1.85 31.49 8.18
N THR A 153 1.35 31.30 6.98
CA THR A 153 -0.06 31.02 6.78
C THR A 153 -0.34 29.62 7.32
N LYS A 154 -1.18 29.54 8.35
CA LYS A 154 -1.63 28.26 8.92
C LYS A 154 -2.37 27.49 7.83
N LYS A 155 -1.69 26.58 7.14
CA LYS A 155 -2.27 25.78 6.08
C LYS A 155 -3.23 24.75 6.71
N ILE A 156 -4.45 24.68 6.21
CA ILE A 156 -5.38 23.61 6.53
C ILE A 156 -5.01 22.42 5.65
N LEU A 157 -4.84 21.27 6.26
CA LEU A 157 -4.61 19.99 5.62
C LEU A 157 -5.94 19.22 5.54
N ASN A 158 -6.32 18.78 4.35
CA ASN A 158 -7.59 18.09 4.14
C ASN A 158 -7.41 16.57 4.01
N SER A 159 -6.23 16.10 3.63
CA SER A 159 -5.92 14.67 3.56
C SER A 159 -4.47 14.38 3.88
N LEU A 160 -4.23 13.26 4.56
CA LEU A 160 -2.93 12.65 4.76
C LEU A 160 -3.10 11.15 4.62
N ASP A 161 -2.59 10.60 3.52
CA ASP A 161 -2.82 9.22 3.13
C ASP A 161 -1.52 8.49 2.82
N ILE A 162 -1.41 7.25 3.26
CA ILE A 162 -0.41 6.33 2.73
C ILE A 162 -1.08 5.47 1.66
N VAL A 163 -0.51 5.49 0.46
CA VAL A 163 -0.92 4.63 -0.65
C VAL A 163 0.15 3.56 -0.83
N ILE A 164 -0.28 2.30 -0.78
CA ILE A 164 0.59 1.14 -0.92
C ILE A 164 0.15 0.39 -2.18
N THR A 165 1.08 0.09 -3.07
CA THR A 165 0.85 -0.70 -4.27
C THR A 165 1.49 -2.07 -4.10
N THR A 166 0.75 -3.13 -4.42
CA THR A 166 1.22 -4.51 -4.39
C THR A 166 1.03 -5.17 -5.76
N ASN A 167 1.76 -6.26 -6.03
CA ASN A 167 1.60 -7.06 -7.24
C ASN A 167 0.55 -8.18 -7.08
N ARG A 168 -0.18 -8.22 -5.95
CA ARG A 168 -1.18 -9.26 -5.70
C ARG A 168 -2.46 -9.01 -6.49
N PRO A 169 -2.93 -9.98 -7.31
CA PRO A 169 -4.18 -9.85 -8.03
C PRO A 169 -5.36 -9.52 -7.11
N PHE A 170 -6.29 -8.68 -7.57
CA PHE A 170 -7.47 -8.20 -6.84
C PHE A 170 -7.21 -7.37 -5.56
N ARG A 171 -5.93 -7.12 -5.22
CA ARG A 171 -5.50 -6.35 -4.04
C ARG A 171 -4.29 -5.47 -4.35
N THR A 172 -4.29 -4.85 -5.52
CA THR A 172 -3.16 -4.08 -6.03
C THR A 172 -2.93 -2.76 -5.30
N GLY A 173 -3.93 -2.25 -4.59
CA GLY A 173 -3.85 -0.97 -3.89
C GLY A 173 -4.46 -1.01 -2.49
N LEU A 174 -3.76 -0.41 -1.54
CA LEU A 174 -4.23 -0.15 -0.18
C LEU A 174 -4.07 1.35 0.10
N ARG A 175 -5.12 1.98 0.64
CA ARG A 175 -5.06 3.38 1.08
C ARG A 175 -5.36 3.48 2.58
N ILE A 176 -4.46 4.10 3.31
CA ILE A 176 -4.54 4.31 4.75
C ILE A 176 -4.72 5.81 4.97
N ASN A 177 -5.91 6.22 5.38
CA ASN A 177 -6.14 7.59 5.79
C ASN A 177 -5.67 7.79 7.24
N LEU A 178 -4.83 8.80 7.47
CA LEU A 178 -4.24 9.09 8.76
C LEU A 178 -4.97 10.20 9.52
N LEU A 179 -5.82 11.01 8.84
CA LEU A 179 -6.55 12.10 9.50
C LEU A 179 -7.88 11.61 10.08
N PRO A 180 -8.04 11.58 11.41
CA PRO A 180 -9.25 11.07 12.04
C PRO A 180 -10.49 11.96 11.82
N CYS A 181 -10.29 13.26 11.59
CA CYS A 181 -11.33 14.28 11.53
C CYS A 181 -11.49 14.93 10.14
N GLY A 182 -10.93 14.33 9.10
CA GLY A 182 -11.03 14.82 7.71
C GLY A 182 -10.16 16.05 7.40
N SER A 183 -9.94 16.95 8.34
CA SER A 183 -9.01 18.08 8.16
C SER A 183 -8.38 18.53 9.46
N CYS A 184 -7.19 19.14 9.40
CA CYS A 184 -6.53 19.71 10.56
C CYS A 184 -5.63 20.89 10.16
N LYS A 185 -5.24 21.71 11.15
CA LYS A 185 -4.24 22.76 10.93
C LYS A 185 -2.84 22.18 10.98
N SER A 186 -1.95 22.63 10.09
CA SER A 186 -0.56 22.16 9.99
C SER A 186 0.30 22.39 11.24
N ASP A 187 -0.13 23.27 12.16
CA ASP A 187 0.53 23.55 13.44
C ASP A 187 -0.12 22.79 14.63
N SER A 188 -1.20 22.03 14.38
CA SER A 188 -1.97 21.34 15.42
C SER A 188 -1.22 20.11 15.99
N MET A 189 -1.57 19.75 17.24
CA MET A 189 -1.08 18.52 17.85
C MET A 189 -1.52 17.28 17.04
N ILE A 190 -2.76 17.30 16.50
CA ILE A 190 -3.28 16.22 15.66
C ILE A 190 -2.37 15.99 14.45
N TYR A 191 -2.00 17.07 13.75
CA TYR A 191 -1.09 16.98 12.62
C TYR A 191 0.25 16.35 13.00
N LYS A 192 0.85 16.79 14.13
CA LYS A 192 2.13 16.25 14.60
C LYS A 192 2.06 14.77 14.92
N VAL A 193 0.96 14.30 15.53
CA VAL A 193 0.73 12.88 15.83
C VAL A 193 0.57 12.10 14.53
N CYS A 194 -0.27 12.57 13.59
CA CYS A 194 -0.48 11.90 12.30
C CYS A 194 0.82 11.82 11.47
N MET A 195 1.65 12.89 11.49
CA MET A 195 2.94 12.88 10.79
C MET A 195 3.94 11.92 11.43
N LYS A 196 3.93 11.77 12.75
CA LYS A 196 4.74 10.76 13.44
C LYS A 196 4.28 9.34 13.03
N GLU A 197 2.99 9.06 13.07
CA GLU A 197 2.45 7.77 12.64
C GLU A 197 2.73 7.51 11.16
N ALA A 198 2.69 8.55 10.31
CA ALA A 198 3.09 8.45 8.91
C ALA A 198 4.57 8.04 8.78
N ALA A 199 5.47 8.71 9.50
CA ALA A 199 6.90 8.40 9.47
C ALA A 199 7.18 6.96 9.93
N ASP A 200 6.56 6.53 11.03
CA ASP A 200 6.70 5.16 11.55
C ASP A 200 6.19 4.12 10.52
N ALA A 201 5.06 4.38 9.87
CA ALA A 201 4.50 3.50 8.84
C ALA A 201 5.36 3.46 7.57
N MET A 202 5.89 4.59 7.11
CA MET A 202 6.79 4.66 5.96
C MET A 202 8.11 3.92 6.25
N GLN A 203 8.65 4.06 7.47
CA GLN A 203 9.83 3.33 7.90
C GLN A 203 9.58 1.82 7.97
N PHE A 204 8.41 1.39 8.45
CA PHE A 204 7.98 0.00 8.41
C PHE A 204 7.97 -0.55 6.98
N LEU A 205 7.35 0.15 6.03
CA LEU A 205 7.29 -0.27 4.62
C LEU A 205 8.68 -0.32 3.98
N ASN A 206 9.55 0.64 4.31
CA ASN A 206 10.94 0.61 3.86
C ASN A 206 11.69 -0.61 4.41
N ALA A 207 11.48 -0.97 5.68
CA ALA A 207 12.09 -2.16 6.27
C ALA A 207 11.63 -3.46 5.58
N VAL A 208 10.35 -3.54 5.16
CA VAL A 208 9.85 -4.65 4.34
C VAL A 208 10.61 -4.74 3.01
N CYS A 209 10.80 -3.62 2.32
CA CYS A 209 11.54 -3.57 1.05
C CYS A 209 13.01 -3.95 1.21
N GLU A 210 13.69 -3.43 2.23
CA GLU A 210 15.11 -3.74 2.49
C GLU A 210 15.33 -5.23 2.85
N ALA A 211 14.41 -5.81 3.63
CA ALA A 211 14.45 -7.24 3.94
C ALA A 211 14.21 -8.12 2.71
N CYS A 212 13.47 -7.62 1.71
CA CYS A 212 13.28 -8.29 0.44
C CYS A 212 14.59 -8.27 -0.39
N LYS A 213 15.27 -7.13 -0.49
CA LYS A 213 16.55 -6.99 -1.21
C LYS A 213 17.63 -7.92 -0.67
N LYS A 214 17.77 -8.03 0.65
CA LYS A 214 18.76 -8.92 1.29
C LYS A 214 18.54 -10.40 1.02
N SER A 215 17.38 -10.78 0.51
CA SER A 215 16.98 -12.17 0.27
C SER A 215 17.04 -12.57 -1.19
N ALA A 216 17.18 -11.62 -2.10
CA ALA A 216 17.38 -11.92 -3.50
C ALA A 216 18.82 -12.43 -3.69
N PRO A 217 19.04 -13.57 -4.39
CA PRO A 217 20.37 -13.89 -4.87
C PRO A 217 20.87 -12.72 -5.70
N ALA A 218 22.19 -12.48 -5.70
CA ALA A 218 22.86 -11.31 -6.27
C ALA A 218 22.65 -11.08 -7.79
N ASN A 219 21.58 -11.58 -8.38
CA ASN A 219 21.15 -11.41 -9.76
C ASN A 219 19.73 -10.82 -9.82
N VAL A 220 19.53 -9.63 -9.26
CA VAL A 220 18.34 -8.81 -9.60
C VAL A 220 18.73 -7.99 -10.83
N PRO A 221 17.90 -7.97 -11.88
CA PRO A 221 18.14 -7.09 -13.02
C PRO A 221 18.25 -5.67 -12.50
N THR A 222 19.39 -5.08 -12.69
CA THR A 222 19.68 -3.66 -12.54
C THR A 222 18.48 -2.87 -13.02
N GLN A 223 17.97 -2.01 -12.16
CA GLN A 223 17.07 -0.93 -12.56
C GLN A 223 17.65 -0.36 -13.84
N ASP A 224 16.85 -0.39 -14.92
CA ASP A 224 17.38 -0.17 -16.26
C ASP A 224 18.21 1.11 -16.23
N VAL A 225 19.49 1.02 -16.57
CA VAL A 225 20.43 2.17 -16.57
C VAL A 225 19.79 3.32 -17.37
N ALA A 226 18.92 2.99 -18.32
CA ALA A 226 18.11 3.92 -19.09
C ALA A 226 17.13 4.73 -18.20
N ASP A 227 16.45 4.11 -17.22
CA ASP A 227 15.51 4.83 -16.32
C ASP A 227 16.25 5.78 -15.38
N ILE A 228 17.43 5.39 -14.93
CA ILE A 228 18.28 6.24 -14.10
C ILE A 228 18.78 7.43 -14.93
N LEU A 229 19.27 7.18 -16.14
CA LEU A 229 19.71 8.21 -17.07
C LEU A 229 18.59 9.19 -17.46
N LEU A 230 17.37 8.71 -17.62
CA LEU A 230 16.21 9.56 -17.91
C LEU A 230 15.90 10.52 -16.74
N LYS A 231 16.03 10.04 -15.49
CA LYS A 231 15.88 10.90 -14.30
C LYS A 231 16.96 11.97 -14.23
N TYR A 232 18.22 11.62 -14.49
CA TYR A 232 19.30 12.60 -14.54
C TYR A 232 19.14 13.59 -15.68
N LYS A 233 18.61 13.15 -16.83
CA LYS A 233 18.29 14.04 -17.95
C LYS A 233 17.20 15.06 -17.57
N ASN A 234 16.15 14.63 -16.89
CA ASN A 234 15.11 15.56 -16.41
C ASN A 234 15.64 16.58 -15.41
N LEU A 235 16.63 16.20 -14.57
CA LEU A 235 17.31 17.14 -13.67
C LEU A 235 18.22 18.12 -14.41
N LEU A 236 18.86 17.70 -15.49
CA LEU A 236 19.60 18.57 -16.40
C LEU A 236 18.66 19.55 -17.10
N ASP A 237 17.58 19.05 -17.70
CA ASP A 237 16.59 19.86 -18.42
C ASP A 237 15.88 20.87 -17.51
N SER A 238 15.76 20.59 -16.21
CA SER A 238 15.23 21.50 -15.19
C SER A 238 16.29 22.47 -14.61
N GLY A 239 17.54 22.40 -15.05
CA GLY A 239 18.63 23.26 -14.58
C GLY A 239 19.14 22.95 -13.16
N VAL A 240 18.75 21.83 -12.58
CA VAL A 240 19.20 21.37 -11.24
C VAL A 240 20.58 20.73 -11.31
N LEU A 241 20.94 20.13 -12.46
CA LEU A 241 22.24 19.53 -12.75
C LEU A 241 22.91 20.24 -13.91
N THR A 242 24.22 20.38 -13.85
CA THR A 242 25.03 20.87 -14.98
C THR A 242 25.29 19.73 -15.98
N GLU A 243 25.62 20.09 -17.20
CA GLU A 243 25.95 19.12 -18.26
C GLU A 243 27.17 18.27 -17.91
N GLU A 244 28.11 18.85 -17.18
CA GLU A 244 29.34 18.17 -16.73
C GLU A 244 29.03 17.10 -15.67
N GLU A 245 28.18 17.42 -14.71
CA GLU A 245 27.69 16.47 -13.66
C GLU A 245 26.86 15.35 -14.27
N PHE A 246 25.98 15.66 -15.22
CA PHE A 246 25.22 14.65 -15.95
C PHE A 246 26.14 13.70 -16.71
N ASN A 247 27.12 14.21 -17.44
CA ASN A 247 28.07 13.40 -18.21
C ASN A 247 29.02 12.57 -17.32
N ALA A 248 29.36 13.06 -16.13
CA ALA A 248 30.09 12.28 -15.12
C ALA A 248 29.26 11.09 -14.61
N LYS A 249 28.01 11.32 -14.24
CA LYS A 249 27.09 10.26 -13.77
C LYS A 249 26.74 9.26 -14.86
N LYS A 250 26.54 9.71 -16.09
CA LYS A 250 26.34 8.84 -17.24
C LYS A 250 27.51 7.88 -17.46
N ARG A 251 28.77 8.37 -17.36
CA ARG A 251 29.95 7.52 -17.48
C ARG A 251 30.09 6.52 -16.34
N GLU A 252 29.75 6.91 -15.12
CA GLU A 252 29.75 6.04 -13.94
C GLU A 252 28.76 4.88 -14.12
N LEU A 253 27.51 5.18 -14.54
CA LEU A 253 26.42 4.21 -14.72
C LEU A 253 26.62 3.25 -15.90
N LEU A 254 27.38 3.67 -16.93
CA LEU A 254 27.68 2.82 -18.11
C LEU A 254 28.96 1.98 -17.95
N ARG A 255 29.74 2.19 -16.89
CA ARG A 255 30.97 1.44 -16.59
C ARG A 255 30.79 0.31 -15.58
N GLY A 256 29.67 0.28 -14.83
CA GLY A 256 29.30 -0.79 -13.88
C GLY A 256 28.50 -1.86 -14.56
#